data_cfbb76057fc1b1a76cfba25cd769c5e6
#
_entry.id   cfbb76057fc1b1a76cfba25cd769c5e6
#
_cell.length_a   1.000
_cell.length_b   1.000
_cell.length_c   1.000
_cell.angle_alpha   90.00
_cell.angle_beta   90.00
_cell.angle_gamma   90.00
#
_symmetry.space_group_name_H-M   'P 1'
#
loop_
_entity.id
_entity.type
_entity.pdbx_description
1 polymer ?
#
loop_
_entity_poly.entity_id
_entity_poly.type
_entity_poly.pdbx_seq_one_letter_code
_entity_poly.pdbx_strand_id
1 'polypeptide(L)'
;YGHNAGGKAPAGFVMKFSPDGKRRELMHMGYRNPVDFCLNRHGEMFVYDADMEWDMGSPWYRPTRLCHAVSGSEFGWRSGTGKWPTWYADSLPQVVDIGPGSPVGVNFGTGTKFPEKYQRAVYLCDWTFGTMYAVHLQPRGASYVGIREEFVARAPLPLTDVAIGDDGAMYFT
;
A
#
# COMPACT_ATOMS: atom_id res chain seq x y z
N TYR A 1 11.04 -15.68 5.38
CA TYR A 1 10.23 -14.45 5.24
C TYR A 1 9.45 -14.28 6.53
N GLY A 2 9.18 -13.06 6.94
CA GLY A 2 8.51 -12.79 8.19
C GLY A 2 9.39 -13.05 9.38
N HIS A 3 10.63 -13.15 9.14
CA HIS A 3 11.60 -13.50 10.15
C HIS A 3 11.88 -12.27 10.95
N ASN A 4 11.55 -12.38 12.18
CA ASN A 4 11.82 -11.36 13.14
C ASN A 4 13.35 -11.12 13.21
N ALA A 5 13.80 -10.08 12.62
CA ALA A 5 15.13 -9.55 12.85
C ALA A 5 15.30 -9.10 14.33
N GLY A 6 14.77 -9.89 15.29
CA GLY A 6 14.78 -9.61 16.72
C GLY A 6 13.72 -8.59 17.18
N GLY A 7 12.89 -8.07 16.28
CA GLY A 7 11.79 -7.16 16.64
C GLY A 7 10.51 -7.92 17.00
N LYS A 8 9.81 -7.50 18.04
CA LYS A 8 8.51 -8.08 18.46
C LYS A 8 7.37 -7.17 18.04
N ALA A 9 7.07 -7.12 16.75
CA ALA A 9 5.81 -6.56 16.27
C ALA A 9 4.91 -7.70 15.77
N PRO A 10 3.60 -7.66 15.99
CA PRO A 10 2.70 -8.72 15.55
C PRO A 10 2.56 -8.77 14.03
N ALA A 11 2.84 -7.67 13.33
CA ALA A 11 2.74 -7.50 11.88
C ALA A 11 3.44 -6.21 11.44
N GLY A 12 3.47 -5.92 10.14
CA GLY A 12 3.80 -4.58 9.63
C GLY A 12 2.80 -3.55 10.15
N PHE A 13 3.26 -2.35 10.46
CA PHE A 13 2.47 -1.29 11.08
C PHE A 13 2.90 0.10 10.60
N VAL A 14 2.01 1.07 10.80
CA VAL A 14 2.34 2.50 10.67
C VAL A 14 2.23 3.17 12.03
N MET A 15 3.26 3.93 12.37
CA MET A 15 3.37 4.65 13.65
C MET A 15 3.51 6.15 13.39
N LYS A 16 2.73 6.93 14.10
CA LYS A 16 2.81 8.38 14.11
C LYS A 16 3.65 8.87 15.28
N PHE A 17 4.53 9.81 15.01
CA PHE A 17 5.31 10.50 16.03
C PHE A 17 4.89 11.96 16.15
N SER A 18 4.93 12.52 17.36
CA SER A 18 4.83 13.97 17.53
C SER A 18 6.09 14.65 16.94
N PRO A 19 5.99 15.95 16.53
CA PRO A 19 7.12 16.67 15.92
C PRO A 19 8.37 16.72 16.80
N ASP A 20 8.21 16.66 18.12
CA ASP A 20 9.32 16.62 19.09
C ASP A 20 9.86 15.19 19.37
N GLY A 21 9.29 14.17 18.72
CA GLY A 21 9.66 12.76 18.87
C GLY A 21 9.26 12.09 20.20
N LYS A 22 8.63 12.82 21.12
CA LYS A 22 8.37 12.32 22.47
C LYS A 22 7.13 11.45 22.60
N ARG A 23 6.14 11.65 21.75
CA ARG A 23 4.90 10.85 21.72
C ARG A 23 4.86 10.00 20.47
N ARG A 24 4.42 8.78 20.63
CA ARG A 24 4.20 7.83 19.54
C ARG A 24 2.82 7.21 19.66
N GLU A 25 2.20 6.97 18.53
CA GLU A 25 0.88 6.38 18.41
C GLU A 25 0.90 5.30 17.32
N LEU A 26 0.47 4.09 17.66
CA LEU A 26 0.23 3.05 16.66
C LEU A 26 -1.06 3.39 15.92
N MET A 27 -0.95 3.71 14.64
CA MET A 27 -2.09 4.14 13.83
C MET A 27 -2.90 2.94 13.33
N HIS A 28 -2.22 2.00 12.71
CA HIS A 28 -2.81 0.79 12.13
C HIS A 28 -1.75 -0.27 11.88
N MET A 29 -2.18 -1.52 11.73
CA MET A 29 -1.29 -2.66 11.58
C MET A 29 -1.94 -3.80 10.77
N GLY A 30 -1.27 -4.97 10.74
CA GLY A 30 -1.78 -6.14 10.04
C GLY A 30 -1.32 -6.24 8.60
N TYR A 31 -0.26 -5.52 8.25
CA TYR A 31 0.41 -5.64 6.96
C TYR A 31 1.48 -6.72 6.98
N ARG A 32 1.77 -7.27 5.80
CA ARG A 32 2.91 -8.18 5.63
C ARG A 32 4.22 -7.41 5.56
N ASN A 33 4.34 -6.50 4.60
CA ASN A 33 5.54 -5.70 4.40
C ASN A 33 5.17 -4.37 3.71
N PRO A 34 4.61 -3.42 4.44
CA PRO A 34 4.34 -2.10 3.92
C PRO A 34 5.67 -1.35 3.80
N VAL A 35 6.00 -0.87 2.60
CA VAL A 35 7.20 -0.08 2.34
C VAL A 35 6.87 1.39 2.36
N ASP A 36 5.76 1.76 1.73
CA ASP A 36 5.38 3.15 1.56
C ASP A 36 3.87 3.36 1.69
N PHE A 37 3.48 4.61 1.90
CA PHE A 37 2.09 5.06 1.97
C PHE A 37 1.97 6.50 1.46
N CYS A 38 0.78 6.88 1.03
CA CYS A 38 0.48 8.26 0.67
C CYS A 38 -0.79 8.76 1.35
N LEU A 39 -0.95 10.08 1.37
CA LEU A 39 -2.16 10.74 1.84
C LEU A 39 -2.88 11.41 0.67
N ASN A 40 -4.20 11.25 0.62
CA ASN A 40 -4.99 12.03 -0.31
C ASN A 40 -5.14 13.49 0.20
N ARG A 41 -5.78 14.35 -0.62
CA ARG A 41 -6.02 15.76 -0.26
C ARG A 41 -6.89 15.97 0.99
N HIS A 42 -7.54 14.93 1.48
CA HIS A 42 -8.37 14.94 2.69
C HIS A 42 -7.63 14.39 3.92
N GLY A 43 -6.38 13.98 3.76
CA GLY A 43 -5.57 13.39 4.83
C GLY A 43 -5.85 11.91 5.08
N GLU A 44 -6.59 11.24 4.19
CA GLU A 44 -6.83 9.79 4.29
C GLU A 44 -5.62 9.03 3.74
N MET A 45 -5.20 8.00 4.47
CA MET A 45 -3.98 7.24 4.18
C MET A 45 -4.26 6.00 3.34
N PHE A 46 -3.38 5.75 2.38
CA PHE A 46 -3.39 4.56 1.53
C PHE A 46 -2.03 3.88 1.59
N VAL A 47 -2.03 2.58 1.86
CA VAL A 47 -0.82 1.77 2.06
C VAL A 47 -0.79 0.65 1.03
N TYR A 48 0.34 0.50 0.33
CA TYR A 48 0.56 -0.61 -0.59
C TYR A 48 1.29 -1.74 0.14
N ASP A 49 0.59 -2.86 0.37
CA ASP A 49 1.07 -3.99 1.15
C ASP A 49 1.47 -5.17 0.25
N ALA A 50 2.51 -5.89 0.67
CA ALA A 50 3.08 -7.02 -0.05
C ALA A 50 2.11 -8.20 -0.19
N ASP A 51 2.41 -9.06 -1.15
CA ASP A 51 1.76 -10.34 -1.33
C ASP A 51 2.12 -11.34 -0.21
N MET A 52 1.46 -12.48 -0.22
CA MET A 52 1.75 -13.62 0.65
C MET A 52 2.06 -14.83 -0.22
N GLU A 53 3.12 -15.53 0.08
CA GLU A 53 3.58 -16.68 -0.69
C GLU A 53 3.76 -17.94 0.17
N TRP A 54 4.64 -17.85 1.18
CA TRP A 54 5.05 -18.97 2.05
C TRP A 54 4.80 -18.68 3.54
N ASP A 55 4.05 -17.68 3.86
CA ASP A 55 3.88 -17.21 5.24
C ASP A 55 3.25 -18.25 6.17
N MET A 56 2.55 -19.24 5.61
CA MET A 56 1.94 -20.35 6.36
C MET A 56 2.82 -21.62 6.38
N GLY A 57 4.05 -21.54 5.88
CA GLY A 57 4.92 -22.72 5.73
C GLY A 57 4.52 -23.63 4.55
N SER A 58 3.65 -23.18 3.69
CA SER A 58 3.22 -23.83 2.45
C SER A 58 3.02 -22.77 1.35
N PRO A 59 3.04 -23.15 0.05
CA PRO A 59 2.86 -22.21 -1.05
C PRO A 59 1.40 -21.79 -1.15
N TRP A 60 1.03 -20.76 -0.37
CA TRP A 60 -0.32 -20.19 -0.36
C TRP A 60 -0.27 -18.72 -0.75
N TYR A 61 -0.67 -18.43 -1.97
CA TYR A 61 -0.62 -17.08 -2.52
C TYR A 61 -1.81 -16.22 -2.12
N ARG A 62 -1.50 -14.96 -1.76
CA ARG A 62 -2.44 -13.84 -1.67
C ARG A 62 -1.82 -12.64 -2.37
N PRO A 63 -2.58 -11.85 -3.15
CA PRO A 63 -2.03 -10.73 -3.93
C PRO A 63 -1.49 -9.60 -3.06
N THR A 64 -0.62 -8.77 -3.66
CA THR A 64 -0.35 -7.42 -3.15
C THR A 64 -1.63 -6.61 -3.17
N ARG A 65 -1.78 -5.64 -2.29
CA ARG A 65 -3.05 -4.96 -2.07
C ARG A 65 -2.88 -3.50 -1.69
N LEU A 66 -3.77 -2.65 -2.20
CA LEU A 66 -3.90 -1.28 -1.71
C LEU A 66 -4.93 -1.25 -0.59
N CYS A 67 -4.54 -0.73 0.56
CA CYS A 67 -5.37 -0.61 1.75
C CYS A 67 -5.71 0.84 2.04
N HIS A 68 -6.98 1.17 2.32
CA HIS A 68 -7.40 2.43 2.89
C HIS A 68 -7.31 2.33 4.40
N ALA A 69 -6.41 3.09 5.01
CA ALA A 69 -6.06 2.97 6.42
C ALA A 69 -6.56 4.14 7.23
N VAL A 70 -7.41 3.86 8.20
CA VAL A 70 -7.87 4.82 9.21
C VAL A 70 -7.31 4.44 10.58
N SER A 71 -7.31 5.38 11.54
CA SER A 71 -6.82 5.09 12.90
C SER A 71 -7.51 3.85 13.49
N GLY A 72 -6.71 2.91 14.00
CA GLY A 72 -7.18 1.64 14.54
C GLY A 72 -7.43 0.52 13.52
N SER A 73 -7.15 0.74 12.23
CA SER A 73 -7.32 -0.30 11.20
C SER A 73 -6.41 -1.51 11.44
N GLU A 74 -6.95 -2.69 11.16
CA GLU A 74 -6.25 -3.97 11.18
C GLU A 74 -6.48 -4.69 9.85
N PHE A 75 -5.40 -5.16 9.21
CA PHE A 75 -5.45 -5.78 7.88
C PHE A 75 -5.13 -7.28 7.87
N GLY A 76 -5.07 -7.88 9.07
CA GLY A 76 -5.17 -9.31 9.27
C GLY A 76 -3.97 -10.16 8.88
N TRP A 77 -2.77 -9.61 8.63
CA TRP A 77 -1.60 -10.44 8.42
C TRP A 77 -0.88 -10.75 9.73
N ARG A 78 -0.44 -12.00 9.89
CA ARG A 78 0.42 -12.45 10.99
C ARG A 78 1.44 -13.45 10.49
N SER A 79 2.64 -13.38 11.05
CA SER A 79 3.69 -14.38 10.79
C SER A 79 3.22 -15.78 11.21
N GLY A 80 3.37 -16.74 10.32
CA GLY A 80 2.98 -18.13 10.56
C GLY A 80 1.51 -18.47 10.28
N THR A 81 0.63 -17.46 10.14
CA THR A 81 -0.80 -17.67 9.83
C THR A 81 -1.25 -16.98 8.54
N GLY A 82 -0.42 -16.13 7.98
CA GLY A 82 -0.70 -15.39 6.76
C GLY A 82 -1.77 -14.33 6.93
N LYS A 83 -2.42 -13.95 5.82
CA LYS A 83 -3.51 -12.96 5.80
C LYS A 83 -4.82 -13.60 6.21
N TRP A 84 -5.42 -13.11 7.27
CA TRP A 84 -6.73 -13.55 7.73
C TRP A 84 -7.84 -13.21 6.73
N PRO A 85 -8.92 -13.99 6.73
CA PRO A 85 -10.08 -13.70 5.90
C PRO A 85 -10.73 -12.36 6.24
N THR A 86 -11.23 -11.66 5.22
CA THR A 86 -11.88 -10.34 5.39
C THR A 86 -13.26 -10.38 6.06
N TRP A 87 -13.79 -11.57 6.35
CA TRP A 87 -15.01 -11.69 7.18
C TRP A 87 -14.74 -11.68 8.68
N TYR A 88 -13.47 -11.69 9.11
CA TYR A 88 -13.12 -11.44 10.50
C TYR A 88 -13.26 -9.94 10.79
N ALA A 89 -13.84 -9.59 11.94
CA ALA A 89 -14.10 -8.20 12.32
C ALA A 89 -12.82 -7.34 12.41
N ASP A 90 -11.71 -7.98 12.69
CA ASP A 90 -10.37 -7.38 12.81
C ASP A 90 -9.47 -7.67 11.61
N SER A 91 -10.06 -7.87 10.44
CA SER A 91 -9.34 -8.04 9.17
C SER A 91 -10.03 -7.25 8.07
N LEU A 92 -9.72 -5.96 7.98
CA LEU A 92 -10.37 -5.08 7.00
C LEU A 92 -10.01 -5.49 5.56
N PRO A 93 -10.96 -5.32 4.64
CA PRO A 93 -10.72 -5.58 3.23
C PRO A 93 -9.81 -4.52 2.61
N GLN A 94 -9.10 -4.91 1.57
CA GLN A 94 -8.38 -4.00 0.71
C GLN A 94 -9.33 -3.18 -0.19
N VAL A 95 -8.82 -2.07 -0.70
CA VAL A 95 -9.49 -1.25 -1.73
C VAL A 95 -9.45 -1.97 -3.08
N VAL A 96 -8.32 -2.61 -3.37
CA VAL A 96 -8.11 -3.40 -4.59
C VAL A 96 -6.93 -4.36 -4.40
N ASP A 97 -7.06 -5.56 -4.98
CA ASP A 97 -5.94 -6.47 -5.19
C ASP A 97 -5.18 -6.08 -6.46
N ILE A 98 -3.85 -6.03 -6.37
CA ILE A 98 -3.00 -5.66 -7.51
C ILE A 98 -2.49 -6.91 -8.23
N GLY A 99 -1.99 -7.89 -7.53
CA GLY A 99 -1.45 -9.12 -8.12
C GLY A 99 -0.13 -9.53 -7.47
N PRO A 100 0.64 -10.41 -8.11
CA PRO A 100 1.98 -10.72 -7.65
C PRO A 100 2.88 -9.49 -7.82
N GLY A 101 3.87 -9.31 -6.95
CA GLY A 101 4.82 -8.20 -7.07
C GLY A 101 5.50 -7.81 -5.77
N SER A 102 6.33 -6.79 -5.88
CA SER A 102 7.04 -6.18 -4.75
C SER A 102 6.63 -4.72 -4.64
N PRO A 103 5.71 -4.38 -3.74
CA PRO A 103 5.30 -3.01 -3.45
C PRO A 103 6.47 -2.14 -3.01
N VAL A 104 6.55 -0.96 -3.61
CA VAL A 104 7.55 0.06 -3.25
C VAL A 104 6.87 1.44 -3.22
N GLY A 105 7.28 2.43 -4.00
CA GLY A 105 6.75 3.78 -3.95
C GLY A 105 5.24 3.89 -4.16
N VAL A 106 4.60 4.79 -3.40
CA VAL A 106 3.17 5.10 -3.47
C VAL A 106 2.97 6.61 -3.44
N ASN A 107 2.22 7.17 -4.40
CA ASN A 107 1.88 8.59 -4.35
C ASN A 107 0.53 8.88 -5.03
N PHE A 108 -0.13 9.98 -4.65
CA PHE A 108 -1.26 10.51 -5.39
C PHE A 108 -0.77 11.36 -6.56
N GLY A 109 -1.56 11.36 -7.64
CA GLY A 109 -1.31 12.23 -8.80
C GLY A 109 -1.63 13.71 -8.57
N THR A 110 -1.96 14.09 -7.34
CA THR A 110 -2.29 15.47 -6.97
C THR A 110 -1.12 16.40 -7.26
N GLY A 111 -1.38 17.47 -7.99
CA GLY A 111 -0.33 18.41 -8.41
C GLY A 111 0.27 18.14 -9.78
N THR A 112 0.02 16.98 -10.38
CA THR A 112 0.46 16.71 -11.77
C THR A 112 -0.32 17.57 -12.77
N LYS A 113 0.27 17.78 -13.93
CA LYS A 113 -0.40 18.38 -15.12
C LYS A 113 -1.14 17.33 -15.96
N PHE A 114 -1.33 16.13 -15.46
CA PHE A 114 -2.11 15.09 -16.12
C PHE A 114 -3.60 15.44 -16.18
N PRO A 115 -4.38 14.78 -17.06
CA PRO A 115 -5.84 14.86 -17.05
C PRO A 115 -6.41 14.54 -15.64
N GLU A 116 -7.54 15.16 -15.31
CA GLU A 116 -8.13 15.15 -13.96
C GLU A 116 -8.28 13.75 -13.34
N LYS A 117 -8.66 12.75 -14.16
CA LYS A 117 -8.79 11.36 -13.68
C LYS A 117 -7.49 10.82 -13.10
N TYR A 118 -6.34 11.22 -13.66
CA TYR A 118 -5.01 10.80 -13.22
C TYR A 118 -4.49 11.63 -12.04
N GLN A 119 -4.91 12.89 -11.93
CA GLN A 119 -4.60 13.68 -10.74
C GLN A 119 -5.26 13.14 -9.48
N ARG A 120 -6.37 12.41 -9.59
CA ARG A 120 -7.08 11.77 -8.48
C ARG A 120 -6.68 10.30 -8.25
N ALA A 121 -5.86 9.74 -9.12
CA ALA A 121 -5.41 8.36 -9.01
C ALA A 121 -4.30 8.20 -7.95
N VAL A 122 -4.23 7.02 -7.36
CA VAL A 122 -3.08 6.55 -6.57
C VAL A 122 -2.14 5.82 -7.51
N TYR A 123 -0.87 6.19 -7.52
CA TYR A 123 0.17 5.50 -8.25
C TYR A 123 0.92 4.54 -7.37
N LEU A 124 1.08 3.30 -7.83
CA LEU A 124 1.72 2.21 -7.12
C LEU A 124 2.86 1.67 -7.96
N CYS A 125 4.06 1.68 -7.43
CA CYS A 125 5.23 1.13 -8.09
C CYS A 125 5.44 -0.33 -7.70
N ASP A 126 5.64 -1.20 -8.69
CA ASP A 126 6.05 -2.59 -8.52
C ASP A 126 7.46 -2.79 -9.04
N TRP A 127 8.36 -3.21 -8.16
CA TRP A 127 9.75 -3.46 -8.50
C TRP A 127 9.94 -4.74 -9.31
N THR A 128 9.18 -5.80 -8.99
CA THR A 128 9.41 -7.14 -9.57
C THR A 128 9.08 -7.18 -11.05
N PHE A 129 7.95 -6.62 -11.45
CA PHE A 129 7.48 -6.68 -12.84
C PHE A 129 7.72 -5.38 -13.61
N GLY A 130 8.24 -4.34 -12.95
CA GLY A 130 8.51 -3.05 -13.58
C GLY A 130 7.24 -2.37 -14.05
N THR A 131 6.22 -2.34 -13.21
CA THR A 131 4.92 -1.76 -13.52
C THR A 131 4.55 -0.67 -12.54
N MET A 132 4.16 0.48 -13.06
CA MET A 132 3.44 1.49 -12.29
C MET A 132 1.95 1.37 -12.59
N TYR A 133 1.16 1.14 -11.56
CA TYR A 133 -0.30 1.11 -11.67
C TYR A 133 -0.88 2.47 -11.29
N ALA A 134 -1.91 2.91 -12.02
CA ALA A 134 -2.81 3.98 -11.58
C ALA A 134 -4.09 3.34 -11.04
N VAL A 135 -4.42 3.63 -9.79
CA VAL A 135 -5.65 3.13 -9.15
C VAL A 135 -6.65 4.27 -9.02
N HIS A 136 -7.78 4.11 -9.70
CA HIS A 136 -8.89 5.05 -9.66
C HIS A 136 -9.84 4.68 -8.53
N LEU A 137 -9.94 5.56 -7.52
CA LEU A 137 -10.73 5.34 -6.32
C LEU A 137 -12.18 5.75 -6.52
N GLN A 138 -13.12 4.89 -6.12
CA GLN A 138 -14.54 5.17 -6.07
C GLN A 138 -15.04 5.02 -4.62
N PRO A 139 -15.68 6.04 -4.02
CA PRO A 139 -16.22 5.94 -2.68
C PRO A 139 -17.22 4.78 -2.55
N ARG A 140 -17.09 3.99 -1.48
CA ARG A 140 -18.01 2.90 -1.16
C ARG A 140 -18.19 2.78 0.35
N GLY A 141 -19.34 3.20 0.85
CA GLY A 141 -19.59 3.27 2.29
C GLY A 141 -18.61 4.22 2.98
N ALA A 142 -17.94 3.74 4.01
CA ALA A 142 -16.91 4.49 4.73
C ALA A 142 -15.49 4.26 4.18
N SER A 143 -15.36 3.70 2.98
CA SER A 143 -14.07 3.41 2.34
C SER A 143 -14.18 3.60 0.83
N TYR A 144 -13.35 2.88 0.07
CA TYR A 144 -13.24 2.97 -1.39
C TYR A 144 -13.20 1.58 -2.02
N VAL A 145 -13.53 1.55 -3.30
CA VAL A 145 -13.17 0.48 -4.24
C VAL A 145 -12.25 1.07 -5.29
N GLY A 146 -11.17 0.36 -5.61
CA GLY A 146 -10.19 0.77 -6.60
C GLY A 146 -10.34 0.01 -7.92
N ILE A 147 -10.16 0.72 -9.02
CA ILE A 147 -10.00 0.14 -10.35
C ILE A 147 -8.57 0.42 -10.78
N ARG A 148 -7.77 -0.63 -10.94
CA ARG A 148 -6.38 -0.50 -11.38
C ARG A 148 -6.27 -0.50 -12.90
N GLU A 149 -5.34 0.30 -13.43
CA GLU A 149 -4.86 0.21 -14.80
C GLU A 149 -3.32 0.22 -14.80
N GLU A 150 -2.69 -0.41 -15.78
CA GLU A 150 -1.26 -0.28 -16.00
C GLU A 150 -1.00 1.10 -16.61
N PHE A 151 -0.25 1.94 -15.89
CA PHE A 151 0.07 3.30 -16.33
C PHE A 151 1.41 3.34 -17.08
N VAL A 152 2.43 2.70 -16.53
CA VAL A 152 3.72 2.46 -17.18
C VAL A 152 4.11 1.02 -16.91
N ALA A 153 4.49 0.28 -17.95
CA ALA A 153 4.99 -1.07 -17.81
C ALA A 153 6.11 -1.33 -18.82
N ARG A 154 7.22 -1.89 -18.34
CA ARG A 154 8.34 -2.31 -19.17
C ARG A 154 9.25 -3.27 -18.39
N ALA A 155 9.85 -4.22 -19.09
CA ALA A 155 10.90 -5.06 -18.52
C ALA A 155 12.21 -4.85 -19.30
N PRO A 156 13.34 -4.54 -18.64
CA PRO A 156 13.45 -4.26 -17.20
C PRO A 156 13.07 -2.80 -16.87
N LEU A 157 12.32 -2.60 -15.82
CA LEU A 157 12.01 -1.29 -15.24
C LEU A 157 11.83 -1.45 -13.71
N PRO A 158 12.91 -1.67 -12.94
CA PRO A 158 12.82 -1.90 -11.51
C PRO A 158 12.48 -0.60 -10.77
N LEU A 159 11.19 -0.26 -10.74
CA LEU A 159 10.68 0.92 -10.07
C LEU A 159 10.91 0.83 -8.57
N THR A 160 11.29 1.94 -7.93
CA THR A 160 11.52 2.01 -6.49
C THR A 160 10.70 3.10 -5.80
N ASP A 161 10.47 4.23 -6.47
CA ASP A 161 9.72 5.33 -5.88
C ASP A 161 9.07 6.23 -6.95
N VAL A 162 8.12 7.08 -6.52
CA VAL A 162 7.44 8.05 -7.35
C VAL A 162 7.16 9.35 -6.59
N ALA A 163 7.47 10.48 -7.19
CA ALA A 163 7.24 11.80 -6.62
C ALA A 163 6.63 12.76 -7.66
N ILE A 164 5.93 13.78 -7.18
CA ILE A 164 5.38 14.85 -8.02
C ILE A 164 6.20 16.10 -7.78
N GLY A 165 6.78 16.64 -8.85
CA GLY A 165 7.54 17.88 -8.80
C GLY A 165 6.65 19.13 -8.81
N ASP A 166 7.21 20.24 -8.36
CA ASP A 166 6.52 21.55 -8.37
C ASP A 166 6.18 22.03 -9.79
N ASP A 167 6.87 21.50 -10.79
CA ASP A 167 6.58 21.71 -12.20
C ASP A 167 5.35 20.95 -12.71
N GLY A 168 4.75 20.09 -11.89
CA GLY A 168 3.62 19.24 -12.21
C GLY A 168 3.99 18.00 -13.03
N ALA A 169 5.27 17.67 -13.14
CA ALA A 169 5.74 16.41 -13.70
C ALA A 169 5.77 15.32 -12.64
N MET A 170 5.63 14.07 -13.09
CA MET A 170 5.85 12.89 -12.27
C MET A 170 7.26 12.37 -12.48
N TYR A 171 7.98 12.17 -11.41
CA TYR A 171 9.33 11.59 -11.38
C TYR A 171 9.28 10.22 -10.71
N PHE A 172 10.02 9.27 -11.24
CA PHE A 172 10.13 7.93 -10.65
C PHE A 172 11.55 7.38 -10.81
N THR A 173 11.95 6.53 -9.91
CA THR A 173 13.27 5.88 -9.88
C THR A 173 13.14 4.37 -9.92
#